data_ea5a2460588834e9d69f4f7cf1e41ed5
#
_entry.id   ea5a2460588834e9d69f4f7cf1e41ed5
#
_cell.length_a   1.000
_cell.length_b   1.000
_cell.length_c   1.000
_cell.angle_alpha   90.00
_cell.angle_beta   90.00
_cell.angle_gamma   90.00
#
_symmetry.space_group_name_H-M   'P 1'
#
loop_
_entity.id
_entity.type
_entity.pdbx_description
1 polymer ?
#
loop_
_entity_poly.entity_id
_entity_poly.type
_entity_poly.pdbx_seq_one_letter_code
_entity_poly.pdbx_strand_id
1 'polypeptide(L)'
;MPFEIVPNISEGRDAQTIAAACAAVEEAGARLLDWSSDAIHHRSVLTIVGDAMQVLAAAIALAGVAFERIDIRRHRGVHPRIGALDVLPFVPLGEATLAQAAALAHRAGFEIWKRYGIPSFYYGAAARHPEREALPAIRANREWLPDEGDVLRHRTAGAIAIGARDVLIAFNIELATADLELAKQIALAIRERNGGLRSLRALAFRRGTELVQVSLNVTDYLATPLYRVVEIVRELAAHHGIAIAACELVGCLPQAAVESTAAYYLGVTQL
;
A
#
# COMPACT_ATOMS: atom_id res chain seq x y z
N MET A 1 11.33 18.23 8.83
CA MET A 1 10.30 18.00 7.80
C MET A 1 9.70 16.63 8.07
N PRO A 2 8.39 16.50 8.07
CA PRO A 2 7.72 15.22 8.32
C PRO A 2 7.70 14.33 7.08
N PHE A 3 7.74 13.02 7.33
CA PHE A 3 7.56 11.97 6.35
C PHE A 3 6.56 10.96 6.88
N GLU A 4 5.88 10.30 5.97
CA GLU A 4 5.09 9.11 6.24
C GLU A 4 5.81 7.89 5.64
N ILE A 5 5.75 6.75 6.32
CA ILE A 5 6.02 5.45 5.73
C ILE A 5 4.79 4.57 5.89
N VAL A 6 4.52 3.75 4.87
CA VAL A 6 3.36 2.85 4.87
C VAL A 6 3.82 1.41 4.60
N PRO A 7 4.64 0.84 5.52
CA PRO A 7 5.10 -0.53 5.36
C PRO A 7 3.96 -1.53 5.34
N ASN A 8 4.15 -2.55 4.51
CA ASN A 8 3.21 -3.67 4.41
C ASN A 8 3.95 -4.96 4.75
N ILE A 9 3.53 -5.64 5.80
CA ILE A 9 4.09 -6.93 6.22
C ILE A 9 3.20 -8.08 5.77
N SER A 10 3.81 -9.22 5.47
CA SER A 10 3.12 -10.45 5.04
C SER A 10 2.62 -11.25 6.26
N GLU A 11 1.89 -10.60 7.15
CA GLU A 11 1.21 -11.19 8.29
C GLU A 11 -0.13 -10.48 8.52
N GLY A 12 -1.19 -11.22 8.68
CA GLY A 12 -2.54 -10.66 8.90
C GLY A 12 -3.39 -11.54 9.83
N ARG A 13 -2.77 -12.52 10.52
CA ARG A 13 -3.45 -13.50 11.36
C ARG A 13 -2.85 -13.62 12.76
N ASP A 14 -1.53 -13.53 12.87
CA ASP A 14 -0.83 -13.59 14.15
C ASP A 14 -0.79 -12.20 14.81
N ALA A 15 -1.71 -12.00 15.76
CA ALA A 15 -1.82 -10.76 16.51
C ALA A 15 -0.54 -10.43 17.31
N GLN A 16 0.24 -11.43 17.75
CA GLN A 16 1.48 -11.20 18.49
C GLN A 16 2.57 -10.62 17.57
N THR A 17 2.70 -11.14 16.36
CA THR A 17 3.63 -10.59 15.37
C THR A 17 3.24 -9.17 14.96
N ILE A 18 1.93 -8.89 14.76
CA ILE A 18 1.45 -7.55 14.43
C ILE A 18 1.73 -6.58 15.60
N ALA A 19 1.41 -6.98 16.84
CA ALA A 19 1.67 -6.16 18.02
C ALA A 19 3.17 -5.86 18.21
N ALA A 20 4.04 -6.84 17.98
CA ALA A 20 5.49 -6.65 18.03
C ALA A 20 5.98 -5.67 16.95
N ALA A 21 5.39 -5.72 15.75
CA ALA A 21 5.70 -4.78 14.68
C ALA A 21 5.29 -3.34 15.04
N CYS A 22 4.11 -3.15 15.65
CA CYS A 22 3.63 -1.86 16.14
C CYS A 22 4.54 -1.32 17.25
N ALA A 23 4.87 -2.14 18.25
CA ALA A 23 5.74 -1.75 19.36
C ALA A 23 7.14 -1.32 18.87
N ALA A 24 7.74 -2.05 17.94
CA ALA A 24 9.06 -1.72 17.39
C ALA A 24 9.09 -0.34 16.70
N VAL A 25 7.97 0.09 16.11
CA VAL A 25 7.83 1.41 15.49
C VAL A 25 7.85 2.51 16.56
N GLU A 26 7.07 2.34 17.63
CA GLU A 26 6.95 3.32 18.72
C GLU A 26 8.25 3.40 19.53
N GLU A 27 8.89 2.27 19.82
CA GLU A 27 10.20 2.21 20.48
C GLU A 27 11.32 2.89 19.67
N ALA A 28 11.19 2.91 18.34
CA ALA A 28 12.10 3.63 17.45
C ALA A 28 11.86 5.16 17.43
N GLY A 29 10.85 5.66 18.16
CA GLY A 29 10.53 7.07 18.31
C GLY A 29 9.69 7.67 17.18
N ALA A 30 9.16 6.87 16.27
CA ALA A 30 8.18 7.31 15.29
C ALA A 30 6.76 7.14 15.84
N ARG A 31 5.80 7.85 15.24
CA ARG A 31 4.39 7.79 15.64
C ARG A 31 3.62 6.84 14.72
N LEU A 32 3.05 5.79 15.28
CA LEU A 32 2.07 4.95 14.60
C LEU A 32 0.72 5.68 14.59
N LEU A 33 0.22 6.04 13.39
CA LEU A 33 -1.08 6.70 13.25
C LEU A 33 -2.23 5.71 13.13
N ASP A 34 -1.99 4.64 12.37
CA ASP A 34 -2.99 3.61 12.09
C ASP A 34 -2.32 2.30 11.72
N TRP A 35 -3.03 1.20 11.92
CA TRP A 35 -2.68 -0.09 11.37
C TRP A 35 -3.94 -0.90 11.06
N SER A 36 -3.88 -1.70 10.02
CA SER A 36 -4.94 -2.63 9.65
C SER A 36 -4.36 -3.98 9.29
N SER A 37 -5.13 -5.04 9.48
CA SER A 37 -4.75 -6.39 9.10
C SER A 37 -5.90 -7.12 8.41
N ASP A 38 -5.57 -7.91 7.41
CA ASP A 38 -6.52 -8.71 6.66
C ASP A 38 -6.05 -10.18 6.59
N ALA A 39 -6.86 -11.07 7.17
CA ALA A 39 -6.56 -12.50 7.24
C ALA A 39 -6.70 -13.22 5.89
N ILE A 40 -7.52 -12.71 4.96
CA ILE A 40 -7.71 -13.27 3.61
C ILE A 40 -6.52 -12.90 2.73
N HIS A 41 -6.15 -11.62 2.73
CA HIS A 41 -4.94 -11.14 2.07
C HIS A 41 -3.68 -11.61 2.79
N HIS A 42 -3.80 -11.97 4.08
CA HIS A 42 -2.73 -12.35 4.99
C HIS A 42 -1.63 -11.28 5.00
N ARG A 43 -2.01 -10.08 5.35
CA ARG A 43 -1.21 -8.86 5.21
C ARG A 43 -1.64 -7.84 6.23
N SER A 44 -0.69 -7.06 6.74
CA SER A 44 -0.96 -5.87 7.54
C SER A 44 -0.30 -4.66 6.91
N VAL A 45 -0.94 -3.51 7.07
CA VAL A 45 -0.47 -2.19 6.63
C VAL A 45 -0.36 -1.32 7.87
N LEU A 46 0.78 -0.66 8.05
CA LEU A 46 0.99 0.29 9.12
C LEU A 46 1.19 1.68 8.52
N THR A 47 0.58 2.71 9.11
CA THR A 47 0.76 4.11 8.73
C THR A 47 1.55 4.81 9.82
N ILE A 48 2.76 5.26 9.50
CA ILE A 48 3.75 5.72 10.47
C ILE A 48 4.26 7.09 10.03
N VAL A 49 4.33 8.05 10.94
CA VAL A 49 4.87 9.39 10.66
C VAL A 49 5.97 9.76 11.64
N GLY A 50 6.86 10.63 11.19
CA GLY A 50 7.95 11.18 11.99
C GLY A 50 8.85 12.07 11.16
N ASP A 51 9.92 12.55 11.78
CA ASP A 51 11.01 13.17 11.00
C ASP A 51 11.82 12.11 10.23
N ALA A 52 12.75 12.56 9.39
CA ALA A 52 13.54 11.67 8.54
C ALA A 52 14.27 10.57 9.30
N MET A 53 14.78 10.86 10.51
CA MET A 53 15.53 9.90 11.30
C MET A 53 14.61 8.93 12.02
N GLN A 54 13.46 9.41 12.51
CA GLN A 54 12.45 8.60 13.18
C GLN A 54 11.84 7.57 12.22
N VAL A 55 11.39 8.00 11.03
CA VAL A 55 10.82 7.06 10.05
C VAL A 55 11.84 6.06 9.53
N LEU A 56 13.10 6.45 9.39
CA LEU A 56 14.19 5.54 9.02
C LEU A 56 14.46 4.49 10.10
N ALA A 57 14.54 4.91 11.36
CA ALA A 57 14.74 4.02 12.51
C ALA A 57 13.56 3.04 12.65
N ALA A 58 12.32 3.54 12.54
CA ALA A 58 11.11 2.73 12.58
C ALA A 58 11.05 1.70 11.43
N ALA A 59 11.42 2.10 10.21
CA ALA A 59 11.48 1.20 9.06
C ALA A 59 12.45 0.04 9.29
N ILE A 60 13.63 0.32 9.86
CA ILE A 60 14.66 -0.69 10.14
C ILE A 60 14.24 -1.60 11.29
N ALA A 61 13.64 -1.05 12.37
CA ALA A 61 13.17 -1.83 13.51
C ALA A 61 12.02 -2.78 13.10
N LEU A 62 11.04 -2.25 12.37
CA LEU A 62 9.94 -3.05 11.80
C LEU A 62 10.46 -4.16 10.88
N ALA A 63 11.45 -3.86 10.03
CA ALA A 63 12.07 -4.84 9.15
C ALA A 63 12.66 -6.01 9.95
N GLY A 64 13.35 -5.73 11.06
CA GLY A 64 13.89 -6.75 11.95
C GLY A 64 12.81 -7.69 12.48
N VAL A 65 11.71 -7.15 13.01
CA VAL A 65 10.58 -7.94 13.50
C VAL A 65 9.96 -8.81 12.39
N ALA A 66 9.75 -8.22 11.19
CA ALA A 66 9.16 -8.94 10.08
C ALA A 66 10.06 -10.12 9.63
N PHE A 67 11.38 -9.93 9.57
CA PHE A 67 12.31 -10.98 9.12
C PHE A 67 12.51 -12.09 10.15
N GLU A 68 12.41 -11.77 11.44
CA GLU A 68 12.50 -12.74 12.52
C GLU A 68 11.25 -13.62 12.62
N ARG A 69 10.06 -13.02 12.48
CA ARG A 69 8.79 -13.66 12.80
C ARG A 69 8.03 -14.21 11.61
N ILE A 70 8.29 -13.71 10.37
CA ILE A 70 7.53 -14.09 9.17
C ILE A 70 8.38 -14.96 8.25
N ASP A 71 7.95 -16.20 8.04
CA ASP A 71 8.54 -17.10 7.04
C ASP A 71 7.65 -17.15 5.80
N ILE A 72 8.08 -16.45 4.73
CA ILE A 72 7.34 -16.32 3.47
C ILE A 72 7.06 -17.69 2.79
N ARG A 73 7.84 -18.73 3.08
CA ARG A 73 7.63 -20.09 2.54
C ARG A 73 6.35 -20.73 3.06
N ARG A 74 5.93 -20.35 4.28
CA ARG A 74 4.72 -20.85 4.94
C ARG A 74 3.51 -19.97 4.67
N HIS A 75 3.73 -18.82 4.04
CA HIS A 75 2.70 -17.82 3.83
C HIS A 75 1.67 -18.29 2.78
N ARG A 76 0.37 -18.11 3.08
CA ARG A 76 -0.75 -18.34 2.18
C ARG A 76 -1.73 -17.17 2.26
N GLY A 77 -1.84 -16.40 1.17
CA GLY A 77 -2.75 -15.27 1.05
C GLY A 77 -2.95 -14.92 -0.42
N VAL A 78 -4.07 -14.29 -0.77
CA VAL A 78 -4.45 -13.99 -2.16
C VAL A 78 -3.71 -12.79 -2.75
N HIS A 79 -3.18 -11.91 -1.91
CA HIS A 79 -2.46 -10.72 -2.37
C HIS A 79 -1.03 -11.08 -2.85
N PRO A 80 -0.58 -10.58 -4.02
CA PRO A 80 0.78 -10.81 -4.49
C PRO A 80 1.83 -10.15 -3.59
N ARG A 81 2.96 -10.83 -3.39
CA ARG A 81 4.05 -10.39 -2.50
C ARG A 81 5.42 -10.86 -2.97
N ILE A 82 6.47 -10.21 -2.46
CA ILE A 82 7.87 -10.59 -2.71
C ILE A 82 8.63 -10.90 -1.41
N GLY A 83 8.14 -10.50 -0.25
CA GLY A 83 8.81 -10.76 1.01
C GLY A 83 7.97 -10.61 2.27
N ALA A 84 8.61 -10.85 3.42
CA ALA A 84 8.03 -10.71 4.77
C ALA A 84 7.67 -9.25 5.08
N LEU A 85 8.59 -8.32 4.88
CA LEU A 85 8.32 -6.91 4.65
C LEU A 85 8.22 -6.74 3.14
N ASP A 86 6.99 -6.66 2.62
CA ASP A 86 6.72 -6.72 1.19
C ASP A 86 6.97 -5.38 0.50
N VAL A 87 6.45 -4.30 1.10
CA VAL A 87 6.54 -2.94 0.54
C VAL A 87 6.87 -1.95 1.64
N LEU A 88 7.78 -1.04 1.35
CA LEU A 88 8.18 0.06 2.26
C LEU A 88 8.25 1.37 1.48
N PRO A 89 7.13 2.10 1.32
CA PRO A 89 7.13 3.43 0.69
C PRO A 89 7.51 4.52 1.69
N PHE A 90 8.28 5.48 1.23
CA PHE A 90 8.53 6.76 1.87
C PHE A 90 7.72 7.84 1.15
N VAL A 91 6.96 8.63 1.90
CA VAL A 91 6.03 9.63 1.41
C VAL A 91 6.40 10.97 2.02
N PRO A 92 6.71 11.99 1.23
CA PRO A 92 6.98 13.32 1.76
C PRO A 92 5.69 13.98 2.22
N LEU A 93 5.73 14.70 3.35
CA LEU A 93 4.61 15.47 3.88
C LEU A 93 5.00 16.95 4.03
N GLY A 94 4.03 17.86 3.87
CA GLY A 94 4.24 19.30 3.98
C GLY A 94 5.27 19.79 2.96
N GLU A 95 6.36 20.40 3.45
CA GLU A 95 7.43 20.95 2.61
C GLU A 95 8.52 19.93 2.21
N ALA A 96 8.40 18.68 2.67
CA ALA A 96 9.33 17.64 2.28
C ALA A 96 9.17 17.31 0.79
N THR A 97 10.27 16.96 0.12
CA THR A 97 10.27 16.67 -1.31
C THR A 97 10.33 15.19 -1.62
N LEU A 98 9.85 14.80 -2.79
CA LEU A 98 9.93 13.43 -3.28
C LEU A 98 11.39 12.94 -3.42
N ALA A 99 12.31 13.85 -3.77
CA ALA A 99 13.74 13.54 -3.82
C ALA A 99 14.33 13.20 -2.43
N GLN A 100 13.89 13.89 -1.37
CA GLN A 100 14.27 13.56 0.00
C GLN A 100 13.69 12.22 0.45
N ALA A 101 12.46 11.91 0.10
CA ALA A 101 11.85 10.60 0.34
C ALA A 101 12.60 9.48 -0.39
N ALA A 102 13.03 9.70 -1.64
CA ALA A 102 13.85 8.76 -2.40
C ALA A 102 15.22 8.51 -1.75
N ALA A 103 15.87 9.56 -1.24
CA ALA A 103 17.12 9.41 -0.51
C ALA A 103 16.97 8.60 0.78
N LEU A 104 15.84 8.77 1.52
CA LEU A 104 15.50 7.93 2.68
C LEU A 104 15.24 6.47 2.29
N ALA A 105 14.56 6.23 1.18
CA ALA A 105 14.32 4.89 0.65
C ALA A 105 15.65 4.17 0.34
N HIS A 106 16.58 4.84 -0.33
CA HIS A 106 17.90 4.29 -0.62
C HIS A 106 18.70 4.00 0.66
N ARG A 107 18.67 4.92 1.63
CA ARG A 107 19.33 4.71 2.91
C ARG A 107 18.74 3.53 3.68
N ALA A 108 17.42 3.40 3.68
CA ALA A 108 16.73 2.26 4.31
C ALA A 108 17.14 0.93 3.67
N GLY A 109 17.18 0.83 2.34
CA GLY A 109 17.60 -0.37 1.63
C GLY A 109 19.04 -0.77 1.96
N PHE A 110 19.97 0.19 1.93
CA PHE A 110 21.36 -0.05 2.31
C PHE A 110 21.49 -0.54 3.75
N GLU A 111 20.85 0.11 4.74
CA GLU A 111 20.91 -0.29 6.15
C GLU A 111 20.26 -1.65 6.40
N ILE A 112 19.15 -1.96 5.73
CA ILE A 112 18.47 -3.26 5.83
C ILE A 112 19.37 -4.36 5.24
N TRP A 113 19.95 -4.14 4.08
CA TRP A 113 20.90 -5.08 3.50
C TRP A 113 22.09 -5.33 4.43
N LYS A 114 22.72 -4.27 4.91
CA LYS A 114 23.88 -4.35 5.81
C LYS A 114 23.61 -5.09 7.12
N ARG A 115 22.40 -4.93 7.69
CA ARG A 115 22.04 -5.52 9.00
C ARG A 115 21.49 -6.92 8.90
N TYR A 116 20.70 -7.18 7.87
CA TYR A 116 19.88 -8.40 7.80
C TYR A 116 20.20 -9.27 6.58
N GLY A 117 20.95 -8.77 5.61
CA GLY A 117 21.22 -9.48 4.36
C GLY A 117 19.96 -9.70 3.50
N ILE A 118 18.97 -8.82 3.61
CA ILE A 118 17.74 -8.92 2.85
C ILE A 118 17.80 -8.00 1.63
N PRO A 119 17.67 -8.55 0.41
CA PRO A 119 17.79 -7.78 -0.81
C PRO A 119 16.59 -6.85 -1.03
N SER A 120 16.84 -5.71 -1.67
CA SER A 120 15.82 -4.70 -1.96
C SER A 120 15.77 -4.30 -3.41
N PHE A 121 14.57 -3.98 -3.90
CA PHE A 121 14.28 -3.36 -5.20
C PHE A 121 13.70 -1.98 -4.97
N TYR A 122 14.20 -0.97 -5.71
CA TYR A 122 13.65 0.38 -5.60
C TYR A 122 12.55 0.63 -6.63
N TYR A 123 11.47 1.33 -6.23
CA TYR A 123 10.37 1.71 -7.10
C TYR A 123 9.91 3.17 -6.89
N GLY A 124 9.03 3.65 -7.78
CA GLY A 124 8.57 5.03 -7.76
C GLY A 124 9.72 5.99 -8.01
N ALA A 125 9.76 7.11 -7.31
CA ALA A 125 10.83 8.08 -7.43
C ALA A 125 12.19 7.60 -6.91
N ALA A 126 12.24 6.48 -6.17
CA ALA A 126 13.47 5.84 -5.74
C ALA A 126 14.03 4.84 -6.78
N ALA A 127 13.30 4.53 -7.85
CA ALA A 127 13.72 3.55 -8.86
C ALA A 127 15.05 3.93 -9.48
N ARG A 128 16.01 2.99 -9.51
CA ARG A 128 17.29 3.13 -10.21
C ARG A 128 17.21 2.74 -11.69
N HIS A 129 16.14 2.03 -12.05
CA HIS A 129 15.87 1.54 -13.40
C HIS A 129 14.46 1.93 -13.82
N PRO A 130 14.25 2.56 -14.99
CA PRO A 130 12.92 3.02 -15.42
C PRO A 130 11.85 1.91 -15.45
N GLU A 131 12.23 0.69 -15.80
CA GLU A 131 11.33 -0.47 -15.85
C GLU A 131 10.83 -0.91 -14.46
N ARG A 132 11.45 -0.44 -13.36
CA ARG A 132 11.10 -0.74 -11.97
C ARG A 132 10.27 0.35 -11.29
N GLU A 133 9.96 1.44 -11.98
CA GLU A 133 9.17 2.53 -11.43
C GLU A 133 7.81 2.03 -10.90
N ALA A 134 7.18 1.10 -11.62
CA ALA A 134 5.92 0.52 -11.22
C ALA A 134 6.12 -0.74 -10.35
N LEU A 135 5.68 -0.72 -9.09
CA LEU A 135 5.72 -1.87 -8.17
C LEU A 135 5.21 -3.20 -8.77
N PRO A 136 4.14 -3.25 -9.59
CA PRO A 136 3.73 -4.49 -10.25
C PRO A 136 4.79 -5.11 -11.16
N ALA A 137 5.68 -4.32 -11.78
CA ALA A 137 6.76 -4.84 -12.62
C ALA A 137 7.80 -5.62 -11.79
N ILE A 138 8.16 -5.11 -10.60
CA ILE A 138 9.06 -5.80 -9.66
C ILE A 138 8.45 -7.13 -9.21
N ARG A 139 7.14 -7.17 -8.97
CA ARG A 139 6.43 -8.39 -8.57
C ARG A 139 6.33 -9.44 -9.68
N ALA A 140 6.20 -8.99 -10.92
CA ALA A 140 6.07 -9.85 -12.09
C ALA A 140 7.41 -10.48 -12.50
N ASN A 141 8.51 -9.75 -12.36
CA ASN A 141 9.83 -10.23 -12.76
C ASN A 141 10.62 -10.80 -11.57
N ARG A 142 10.88 -12.11 -11.64
CA ARG A 142 11.60 -12.83 -10.57
C ARG A 142 13.08 -12.98 -10.83
N GLU A 143 13.55 -12.60 -12.02
CA GLU A 143 14.94 -12.79 -12.47
C GLU A 143 15.79 -11.53 -12.32
N TRP A 144 15.17 -10.39 -12.05
CA TRP A 144 15.92 -9.16 -11.84
C TRP A 144 16.81 -9.26 -10.61
N LEU A 145 18.06 -8.85 -10.78
CA LEU A 145 18.97 -8.65 -9.67
C LEU A 145 18.46 -7.47 -8.80
N PRO A 146 18.59 -7.55 -7.46
CA PRO A 146 18.18 -6.47 -6.58
C PRO A 146 19.05 -5.21 -6.78
N ASP A 147 18.53 -4.08 -6.34
CA ASP A 147 19.27 -2.82 -6.32
C ASP A 147 20.23 -2.73 -5.13
N GLU A 148 19.87 -3.40 -4.02
CA GLU A 148 20.73 -3.64 -2.87
C GLU A 148 20.76 -5.14 -2.58
N GLY A 149 21.96 -5.70 -2.52
CA GLY A 149 22.19 -7.12 -2.25
C GLY A 149 22.77 -7.88 -3.43
N ASP A 150 23.24 -9.09 -3.14
CA ASP A 150 23.91 -9.99 -4.07
C ASP A 150 23.13 -11.30 -4.30
N VAL A 151 21.98 -11.47 -3.64
CA VAL A 151 21.08 -12.61 -3.79
C VAL A 151 19.72 -12.17 -4.30
N LEU A 152 19.11 -12.93 -5.20
CA LEU A 152 17.80 -12.57 -5.75
C LEU A 152 16.72 -12.45 -4.66
N ARG A 153 16.73 -13.37 -3.70
CA ARG A 153 15.77 -13.41 -2.59
C ARG A 153 16.36 -14.15 -1.39
N HIS A 154 16.12 -13.61 -0.20
CA HIS A 154 16.44 -14.33 1.03
C HIS A 154 15.48 -15.52 1.20
N ARG A 155 16.00 -16.63 1.78
CA ARG A 155 15.27 -17.91 1.84
C ARG A 155 13.92 -17.83 2.57
N THR A 156 13.86 -17.14 3.71
CA THR A 156 12.65 -17.02 4.55
C THR A 156 11.96 -15.67 4.43
N ALA A 157 12.72 -14.60 4.29
CA ALA A 157 12.19 -13.24 4.25
C ALA A 157 11.87 -12.74 2.82
N GLY A 158 12.37 -13.40 1.77
CA GLY A 158 12.19 -12.96 0.38
C GLY A 158 13.00 -11.73 0.03
N ALA A 159 12.38 -10.70 -0.51
CA ALA A 159 12.96 -9.41 -0.85
C ALA A 159 11.98 -8.29 -0.49
N ILE A 160 12.44 -7.03 -0.52
CA ILE A 160 11.62 -5.86 -0.23
C ILE A 160 11.50 -4.98 -1.46
N ALA A 161 10.30 -4.42 -1.71
CA ALA A 161 10.15 -3.28 -2.59
C ALA A 161 10.15 -2.00 -1.73
N ILE A 162 11.22 -1.20 -1.84
CA ILE A 162 11.37 0.07 -1.13
C ILE A 162 11.17 1.20 -2.13
N GLY A 163 10.34 2.19 -1.83
CA GLY A 163 10.04 3.23 -2.80
C GLY A 163 9.84 4.61 -2.22
N ALA A 164 9.74 5.59 -3.11
CA ALA A 164 9.28 6.92 -2.77
C ALA A 164 8.14 7.31 -3.70
N ARG A 165 7.07 7.87 -3.15
CA ARG A 165 5.86 8.27 -3.87
C ARG A 165 5.13 9.39 -3.13
N ASP A 166 4.26 10.05 -3.83
CA ASP A 166 3.29 10.96 -3.21
C ASP A 166 2.24 10.18 -2.40
N VAL A 167 1.41 10.93 -1.67
CA VAL A 167 0.31 10.34 -0.90
C VAL A 167 -0.57 9.48 -1.82
N LEU A 168 -0.89 8.28 -1.34
CA LEU A 168 -1.78 7.35 -2.03
C LEU A 168 -2.92 7.00 -1.08
N ILE A 169 -4.15 7.11 -1.57
CA ILE A 169 -5.33 6.67 -0.82
C ILE A 169 -5.68 5.25 -1.23
N ALA A 170 -5.55 4.31 -0.29
CA ALA A 170 -6.00 2.94 -0.47
C ALA A 170 -7.46 2.84 0.02
N PHE A 171 -8.36 2.50 -0.89
CA PHE A 171 -9.79 2.51 -0.64
C PHE A 171 -10.44 1.29 -1.29
N ASN A 172 -11.35 0.65 -0.60
CA ASN A 172 -12.03 -0.54 -1.06
C ASN A 172 -13.54 -0.30 -1.10
N ILE A 173 -14.20 -0.82 -2.12
CA ILE A 173 -15.66 -0.80 -2.26
C ILE A 173 -16.15 -2.24 -2.32
N GLU A 174 -16.98 -2.63 -1.36
CA GLU A 174 -17.62 -3.94 -1.32
C GLU A 174 -18.97 -3.88 -2.05
N LEU A 175 -19.19 -4.84 -2.94
CA LEU A 175 -20.43 -4.97 -3.69
C LEU A 175 -21.26 -6.14 -3.13
N ALA A 176 -22.57 -5.93 -3.02
CA ALA A 176 -23.53 -6.92 -2.49
C ALA A 176 -23.80 -8.04 -3.52
N THR A 177 -22.75 -8.75 -3.91
CA THR A 177 -22.80 -9.88 -4.86
C THR A 177 -21.59 -10.79 -4.71
N ALA A 178 -21.74 -12.06 -5.06
CA ALA A 178 -20.63 -13.01 -5.17
C ALA A 178 -19.98 -13.02 -6.57
N ASP A 179 -20.49 -12.22 -7.52
CA ASP A 179 -20.03 -12.20 -8.91
C ASP A 179 -18.68 -11.45 -9.03
N LEU A 180 -17.58 -12.22 -8.99
CA LEU A 180 -16.23 -11.68 -9.16
C LEU A 180 -15.99 -11.13 -10.58
N GLU A 181 -16.63 -11.67 -11.60
CA GLU A 181 -16.42 -11.21 -12.97
C GLU A 181 -17.04 -9.82 -13.18
N LEU A 182 -18.18 -9.54 -12.57
CA LEU A 182 -18.75 -8.19 -12.54
C LEU A 182 -17.79 -7.21 -11.83
N ALA A 183 -17.28 -7.56 -10.66
CA ALA A 183 -16.32 -6.70 -9.96
C ALA A 183 -15.03 -6.44 -10.78
N LYS A 184 -14.55 -7.45 -11.51
CA LYS A 184 -13.41 -7.29 -12.43
C LYS A 184 -13.76 -6.35 -13.59
N GLN A 185 -14.94 -6.47 -14.19
CA GLN A 185 -15.40 -5.57 -15.26
C GLN A 185 -15.46 -4.12 -14.78
N ILE A 186 -16.02 -3.88 -13.59
CA ILE A 186 -16.04 -2.55 -12.96
C ILE A 186 -14.62 -2.05 -12.74
N ALA A 187 -13.75 -2.86 -12.14
CA ALA A 187 -12.35 -2.47 -11.90
C ALA A 187 -11.60 -2.15 -13.20
N LEU A 188 -11.84 -2.91 -14.28
CA LEU A 188 -11.26 -2.66 -15.61
C LEU A 188 -11.81 -1.36 -16.22
N ALA A 189 -13.09 -1.08 -16.09
CA ALA A 189 -13.73 0.10 -16.68
C ALA A 189 -13.24 1.41 -16.03
N ILE A 190 -12.98 1.41 -14.71
CA ILE A 190 -12.65 2.64 -13.98
C ILE A 190 -11.16 2.96 -13.92
N ARG A 191 -10.26 1.99 -14.10
CA ARG A 191 -8.82 2.22 -13.92
C ARG A 191 -8.18 2.93 -15.12
N GLU A 192 -7.22 3.82 -14.85
CA GLU A 192 -6.52 4.64 -15.85
C GLU A 192 -5.94 3.82 -17.00
N ARG A 193 -5.28 2.71 -16.70
CA ARG A 193 -4.62 1.85 -17.71
C ARG A 193 -5.56 1.40 -18.83
N ASN A 194 -6.87 1.36 -18.58
CA ASN A 194 -7.90 0.95 -19.54
C ASN A 194 -8.71 2.12 -20.09
N GLY A 195 -8.26 3.36 -19.89
CA GLY A 195 -8.97 4.58 -20.34
C GLY A 195 -10.01 5.10 -19.36
N GLY A 196 -10.02 4.60 -18.10
CA GLY A 196 -10.89 5.07 -17.04
C GLY A 196 -10.40 6.36 -16.36
N LEU A 197 -10.60 6.46 -15.06
CA LEU A 197 -10.24 7.65 -14.27
C LEU A 197 -8.72 7.78 -14.14
N ARG A 198 -8.23 8.99 -14.33
CA ARG A 198 -6.82 9.35 -14.18
C ARG A 198 -6.35 9.05 -12.75
N SER A 199 -5.10 8.59 -12.61
CA SER A 199 -4.47 8.30 -11.31
C SER A 199 -5.23 7.27 -10.46
N LEU A 200 -6.03 6.42 -11.09
CA LEU A 200 -6.77 5.34 -10.42
C LEU A 200 -6.25 3.97 -10.86
N ARG A 201 -5.87 3.16 -9.87
CA ARG A 201 -5.59 1.73 -10.03
C ARG A 201 -6.70 0.94 -9.37
N ALA A 202 -7.16 -0.12 -10.01
CA ALA A 202 -8.22 -0.96 -9.48
C ALA A 202 -7.97 -2.44 -9.76
N LEU A 203 -8.30 -3.27 -8.78
CA LEU A 203 -8.34 -4.73 -8.84
C LEU A 203 -9.62 -5.23 -8.19
N ALA A 204 -10.00 -6.49 -8.45
CA ALA A 204 -11.16 -7.10 -7.82
C ALA A 204 -10.77 -8.39 -7.10
N PHE A 205 -11.38 -8.61 -5.94
CA PHE A 205 -11.16 -9.78 -5.08
C PHE A 205 -12.48 -10.34 -4.54
N ARG A 206 -12.49 -11.61 -4.15
CA ARG A 206 -13.57 -12.17 -3.34
C ARG A 206 -13.40 -11.74 -1.89
N ARG A 207 -14.50 -11.34 -1.26
CA ARG A 207 -14.60 -11.01 0.15
C ARG A 207 -15.55 -12.01 0.85
N GLY A 208 -15.04 -13.21 1.10
CA GLY A 208 -15.88 -14.31 1.59
C GLY A 208 -16.74 -14.96 0.50
N THR A 209 -17.92 -15.47 0.88
CA THR A 209 -18.81 -16.23 -0.01
C THR A 209 -19.84 -15.37 -0.75
N GLU A 210 -20.21 -14.23 -0.20
CA GLU A 210 -21.36 -13.43 -0.68
C GLU A 210 -20.98 -12.03 -1.20
N LEU A 211 -19.74 -11.58 -0.93
CA LEU A 211 -19.29 -10.25 -1.33
C LEU A 211 -18.08 -10.33 -2.26
N VAL A 212 -17.99 -9.33 -3.11
CA VAL A 212 -16.78 -9.04 -3.88
C VAL A 212 -16.33 -7.61 -3.59
N GLN A 213 -15.04 -7.38 -3.71
CA GLN A 213 -14.41 -6.10 -3.40
C GLN A 213 -13.72 -5.54 -4.64
N VAL A 214 -13.97 -4.28 -4.95
CA VAL A 214 -13.16 -3.48 -5.86
C VAL A 214 -12.15 -2.72 -5.01
N SER A 215 -10.89 -3.14 -5.06
CA SER A 215 -9.78 -2.54 -4.33
C SER A 215 -9.13 -1.46 -5.17
N LEU A 216 -8.99 -0.28 -4.62
CA LEU A 216 -8.62 0.95 -5.30
C LEU A 216 -7.39 1.59 -4.69
N ASN A 217 -6.51 2.11 -5.54
CA ASN A 217 -5.45 3.02 -5.15
C ASN A 217 -5.59 4.31 -5.96
N VAL A 218 -5.94 5.40 -5.26
CA VAL A 218 -5.97 6.76 -5.84
C VAL A 218 -4.60 7.38 -5.60
N THR A 219 -3.83 7.58 -6.66
CA THR A 219 -2.44 8.09 -6.59
C THR A 219 -2.36 9.61 -6.71
N ASP A 220 -3.45 10.26 -7.12
CA ASP A 220 -3.63 11.70 -7.13
C ASP A 220 -5.12 12.00 -6.86
N TYR A 221 -5.45 12.29 -5.61
CA TYR A 221 -6.82 12.54 -5.17
C TYR A 221 -7.33 13.92 -5.59
N LEU A 222 -6.46 14.84 -6.01
CA LEU A 222 -6.87 16.12 -6.57
C LEU A 222 -7.37 15.96 -8.01
N ALA A 223 -6.72 15.10 -8.80
CA ALA A 223 -7.16 14.76 -10.15
C ALA A 223 -8.39 13.83 -10.14
N THR A 224 -8.46 12.91 -9.19
CA THR A 224 -9.56 11.94 -9.05
C THR A 224 -10.03 11.87 -7.60
N PRO A 225 -10.97 12.74 -7.20
CA PRO A 225 -11.54 12.74 -5.84
C PRO A 225 -12.30 11.44 -5.52
N LEU A 226 -12.27 11.03 -4.24
CA LEU A 226 -12.90 9.77 -3.79
C LEU A 226 -14.39 9.69 -4.09
N TYR A 227 -15.14 10.77 -3.87
CA TYR A 227 -16.59 10.78 -4.17
C TYR A 227 -16.88 10.41 -5.63
N ARG A 228 -16.06 10.90 -6.56
CA ARG A 228 -16.22 10.59 -7.99
C ARG A 228 -16.03 9.11 -8.29
N VAL A 229 -15.04 8.49 -7.64
CA VAL A 229 -14.81 7.04 -7.77
C VAL A 229 -15.98 6.25 -7.23
N VAL A 230 -16.49 6.61 -6.03
CA VAL A 230 -17.63 5.95 -5.39
C VAL A 230 -18.88 6.04 -6.24
N GLU A 231 -19.19 7.23 -6.78
CA GLU A 231 -20.41 7.42 -7.61
C GLU A 231 -20.33 6.63 -8.92
N ILE A 232 -19.18 6.61 -9.60
CA ILE A 232 -19.04 5.83 -10.83
C ILE A 232 -19.17 4.33 -10.54
N VAL A 233 -18.57 3.81 -9.46
CA VAL A 233 -18.73 2.40 -9.08
C VAL A 233 -20.18 2.11 -8.72
N ARG A 234 -20.86 3.01 -8.01
CA ARG A 234 -22.28 2.90 -7.67
C ARG A 234 -23.16 2.79 -8.91
N GLU A 235 -22.93 3.66 -9.88
CA GLU A 235 -23.68 3.67 -11.15
C GLU A 235 -23.45 2.38 -11.94
N LEU A 236 -22.20 1.97 -12.11
CA LEU A 236 -21.85 0.74 -12.83
C LEU A 236 -22.46 -0.51 -12.16
N ALA A 237 -22.42 -0.60 -10.83
CA ALA A 237 -23.03 -1.70 -10.08
C ALA A 237 -24.56 -1.67 -10.20
N ALA A 238 -25.17 -0.49 -10.14
CA ALA A 238 -26.63 -0.31 -10.24
C ALA A 238 -27.20 -0.75 -11.60
N HIS A 239 -26.44 -0.62 -12.69
CA HIS A 239 -26.84 -1.15 -14.01
C HIS A 239 -27.06 -2.68 -13.98
N HIS A 240 -26.47 -3.38 -13.02
CA HIS A 240 -26.65 -4.81 -12.79
C HIS A 240 -27.55 -5.13 -11.60
N GLY A 241 -28.25 -4.13 -11.04
CA GLY A 241 -29.11 -4.28 -9.88
C GLY A 241 -28.33 -4.54 -8.56
N ILE A 242 -27.05 -4.23 -8.51
CA ILE A 242 -26.17 -4.46 -7.36
C ILE A 242 -25.92 -3.16 -6.59
N ALA A 243 -26.00 -3.23 -5.26
CA ALA A 243 -25.69 -2.12 -4.38
C ALA A 243 -24.25 -2.18 -3.86
N ILE A 244 -23.70 -1.03 -3.45
CA ILE A 244 -22.52 -0.97 -2.59
C ILE A 244 -22.95 -1.42 -1.20
N ALA A 245 -22.29 -2.46 -0.67
CA ALA A 245 -22.53 -2.99 0.68
C ALA A 245 -21.79 -2.18 1.73
N ALA A 246 -20.51 -1.86 1.48
CA ALA A 246 -19.66 -1.08 2.36
C ALA A 246 -18.51 -0.42 1.60
N CYS A 247 -17.89 0.56 2.24
CA CYS A 247 -16.62 1.13 1.84
C CYS A 247 -15.61 1.01 2.99
N GLU A 248 -14.35 0.76 2.66
CA GLU A 248 -13.26 0.63 3.63
C GLU A 248 -12.10 1.56 3.24
N LEU A 249 -11.66 2.39 4.16
CA LEU A 249 -10.41 3.13 4.05
C LEU A 249 -9.29 2.29 4.69
N VAL A 250 -8.18 2.11 3.98
CA VAL A 250 -6.99 1.44 4.51
C VAL A 250 -5.91 2.48 4.81
N GLY A 251 -5.60 2.68 6.09
CA GLY A 251 -4.68 3.71 6.54
C GLY A 251 -5.33 5.09 6.62
N CYS A 252 -4.53 6.14 6.44
CA CYS A 252 -4.95 7.53 6.52
C CYS A 252 -5.15 8.15 5.15
N LEU A 253 -5.91 9.25 5.10
CA LEU A 253 -6.04 10.08 3.90
C LEU A 253 -5.87 11.56 4.26
N PRO A 254 -5.47 12.40 3.28
CA PRO A 254 -5.35 13.84 3.49
C PRO A 254 -6.70 14.47 3.87
N GLN A 255 -6.67 15.44 4.78
CA GLN A 255 -7.87 16.19 5.20
C GLN A 255 -8.60 16.79 3.99
N ALA A 256 -7.89 17.34 3.03
CA ALA A 256 -8.49 17.90 1.81
C ALA A 256 -9.29 16.88 0.98
N ALA A 257 -8.94 15.59 1.03
CA ALA A 257 -9.71 14.54 0.37
C ALA A 257 -11.05 14.26 1.11
N VAL A 258 -11.06 14.40 2.44
CA VAL A 258 -12.29 14.32 3.26
C VAL A 258 -13.18 15.52 2.96
N GLU A 259 -12.61 16.73 3.03
CA GLU A 259 -13.31 17.99 2.82
C GLU A 259 -13.97 18.03 1.43
N SER A 260 -13.25 17.68 0.38
CA SER A 260 -13.80 17.64 -0.98
C SER A 260 -14.96 16.62 -1.13
N THR A 261 -14.84 15.48 -0.45
CA THR A 261 -15.89 14.45 -0.45
C THR A 261 -17.12 14.92 0.34
N ALA A 262 -16.92 15.51 1.51
CA ALA A 262 -18.01 16.07 2.32
C ALA A 262 -18.69 17.24 1.58
N ALA A 263 -17.94 18.15 0.98
CA ALA A 263 -18.49 19.26 0.20
C ALA A 263 -19.40 18.77 -0.92
N TYR A 264 -18.99 17.74 -1.66
CA TYR A 264 -19.80 17.15 -2.71
C TYR A 264 -21.15 16.62 -2.19
N TYR A 265 -21.14 15.80 -1.14
CA TYR A 265 -22.37 15.19 -0.61
C TYR A 265 -23.28 16.20 0.14
N LEU A 266 -22.71 17.25 0.70
CA LEU A 266 -23.47 18.34 1.33
C LEU A 266 -23.98 19.37 0.33
N GLY A 267 -23.50 19.34 -0.92
CA GLY A 267 -23.88 20.32 -1.95
C GLY A 267 -23.31 21.72 -1.71
N VAL A 268 -22.16 21.83 -1.01
CA VAL A 268 -21.49 23.10 -0.73
C VAL A 268 -20.23 23.24 -1.56
N THR A 269 -19.79 24.48 -1.82
CA THR A 269 -18.62 24.73 -2.68
C THR A 269 -17.29 24.64 -1.93
N GLN A 270 -17.30 24.84 -0.61
CA GLN A 270 -16.14 24.74 0.30
C GLN A 270 -16.62 24.32 1.69
N LEU A 271 -15.77 23.64 2.42
CA LEU A 271 -15.88 23.33 3.84
C LEU A 271 -14.82 24.07 4.61
#